data_1210142c45b62c648508d0fe4260fb2d
#
_entry.id   1210142c45b62c648508d0fe4260fb2d
#
_cell.length_a   1.000
_cell.length_b   1.000
_cell.length_c   1.000
_cell.angle_alpha   90.00
_cell.angle_beta   90.00
_cell.angle_gamma   90.00
#
_symmetry.space_group_name_H-M   'P 1'
#
loop_
_entity.id
_entity.type
_entity.pdbx_description
1 polymer ?
#
loop_
_entity_poly.entity_id
_entity_poly.type
_entity_poly.pdbx_seq_one_letter_code
_entity_poly.pdbx_strand_id
1 'polypeptide(L)'
;MNKHTNKKKLGALMVLAYASCAAQISANIAKDCAAPLAGGYTGRGVLIAIEDIKTITQDGSNPRIITAIELKAGRKLSVIDNVFSPSPLTGSTTQSNTDDGMMKFRKSMVLQVPVRGADASKDIVEPSFQAPLGYLAILEKKDRSGDGSFEAIGFEQGLTANADGITRNEYENGGCTMLTMSCNETVFEYSFFDTDYDTTKTAFDALLAESY
;
A
#
# COMPACT_ATOMS: atom_id res chain seq x y z
N MET A 1 -81.16 -11.53 4.71
CA MET A 1 -80.03 -11.31 5.64
C MET A 1 -78.72 -11.64 4.90
N ASN A 2 -78.09 -10.61 4.33
CA ASN A 2 -76.80 -10.77 3.60
C ASN A 2 -75.68 -10.32 4.52
N LYS A 3 -74.80 -11.27 4.89
CA LYS A 3 -73.58 -10.95 5.62
C LYS A 3 -72.44 -10.61 4.62
N HIS A 4 -72.14 -9.31 4.55
CA HIS A 4 -70.94 -8.84 3.87
C HIS A 4 -69.67 -9.19 4.71
N THR A 5 -68.87 -10.10 4.25
CA THR A 5 -67.54 -10.37 4.80
C THR A 5 -66.53 -9.40 4.20
N ASN A 6 -66.13 -8.39 4.94
CA ASN A 6 -65.03 -7.51 4.61
C ASN A 6 -63.68 -8.27 4.72
N LYS A 7 -63.11 -8.66 3.58
CA LYS A 7 -61.74 -9.13 3.50
C LYS A 7 -60.79 -7.92 3.54
N LYS A 8 -60.20 -7.64 4.71
CA LYS A 8 -59.10 -6.73 4.85
C LYS A 8 -57.89 -7.31 4.08
N LYS A 9 -57.52 -6.68 2.97
CA LYS A 9 -56.24 -6.96 2.32
C LYS A 9 -55.15 -6.42 3.20
N LEU A 10 -54.39 -7.32 3.83
CA LEU A 10 -53.14 -7.01 4.50
C LEU A 10 -52.10 -6.71 3.41
N GLY A 11 -51.81 -5.44 3.19
CA GLY A 11 -50.72 -5.01 2.34
C GLY A 11 -49.41 -5.47 2.99
N ALA A 12 -48.69 -6.36 2.30
CA ALA A 12 -47.33 -6.70 2.69
C ALA A 12 -46.48 -5.45 2.55
N LEU A 13 -46.07 -4.88 3.68
CA LEU A 13 -45.08 -3.82 3.73
C LEU A 13 -43.75 -4.48 3.37
N MET A 14 -43.30 -4.33 2.11
CA MET A 14 -41.93 -4.65 1.73
C MET A 14 -41.03 -3.65 2.43
N VAL A 15 -40.44 -4.05 3.55
CA VAL A 15 -39.30 -3.36 4.13
C VAL A 15 -38.13 -3.65 3.20
N LEU A 16 -37.81 -2.71 2.33
CA LEU A 16 -36.53 -2.67 1.62
C LEU A 16 -35.48 -2.48 2.68
N ALA A 17 -34.84 -3.59 3.08
CA ALA A 17 -33.61 -3.55 3.86
C ALA A 17 -32.52 -2.94 2.95
N TYR A 18 -32.32 -1.64 3.08
CA TYR A 18 -31.08 -1.05 2.59
C TYR A 18 -29.94 -1.69 3.37
N ALA A 19 -29.15 -2.53 2.69
CA ALA A 19 -27.88 -2.97 3.24
C ALA A 19 -27.07 -1.70 3.48
N SER A 20 -26.99 -1.25 4.73
CA SER A 20 -26.15 -0.12 5.07
C SER A 20 -24.71 -0.60 4.89
N CYS A 21 -23.97 0.06 4.01
CA CYS A 21 -22.52 -0.14 3.87
C CYS A 21 -21.76 0.43 5.08
N ALA A 22 -22.41 0.62 6.22
CA ALA A 22 -21.78 1.08 7.45
C ALA A 22 -20.91 -0.04 8.02
N ALA A 23 -19.62 0.04 7.76
CA ALA A 23 -18.64 -0.80 8.43
C ALA A 23 -18.60 -0.44 9.92
N GLN A 24 -18.73 -1.43 10.79
CA GLN A 24 -18.59 -1.26 12.23
C GLN A 24 -17.20 -1.77 12.65
N ILE A 25 -16.64 -1.13 13.69
CA ILE A 25 -15.45 -1.67 14.35
C ILE A 25 -15.83 -2.99 14.99
N SER A 26 -15.28 -4.10 14.49
CA SER A 26 -15.60 -5.46 14.90
C SER A 26 -14.56 -6.07 15.85
N ALA A 27 -13.52 -5.32 16.21
CA ALA A 27 -12.44 -5.76 17.08
C ALA A 27 -12.25 -4.80 18.26
N ASN A 28 -11.77 -5.31 19.37
CA ASN A 28 -11.41 -4.50 20.52
C ASN A 28 -10.14 -3.70 20.25
N ILE A 29 -10.15 -2.41 20.59
CA ILE A 29 -8.96 -1.57 20.57
C ILE A 29 -8.33 -1.69 21.96
N ALA A 30 -7.36 -2.58 22.09
CA ALA A 30 -6.65 -2.82 23.35
C ALA A 30 -5.15 -2.63 23.14
N LYS A 31 -4.47 -2.09 24.19
CA LYS A 31 -3.01 -2.03 24.22
C LYS A 31 -2.47 -3.40 24.58
N ASP A 32 -1.66 -4.00 23.72
CA ASP A 32 -0.86 -5.16 24.07
C ASP A 32 0.47 -4.69 24.71
N CYS A 33 0.59 -4.88 26.01
CA CYS A 33 1.81 -4.53 26.75
C CYS A 33 2.89 -5.60 26.63
N ALA A 34 2.54 -6.81 26.19
CA ALA A 34 3.49 -7.91 26.00
C ALA A 34 4.21 -7.80 24.64
N ALA A 35 3.56 -7.20 23.63
CA ALA A 35 4.11 -6.96 22.31
C ALA A 35 3.97 -5.48 21.92
N PRO A 36 4.82 -4.59 22.46
CA PRO A 36 4.76 -3.17 22.09
C PRO A 36 5.14 -2.98 20.61
N LEU A 37 4.29 -2.27 19.87
CA LEU A 37 4.54 -1.96 18.47
C LEU A 37 5.78 -1.09 18.30
N ALA A 38 6.69 -1.49 17.41
CA ALA A 38 7.81 -0.67 16.98
C ALA A 38 7.40 0.18 15.77
N GLY A 39 7.26 1.49 15.95
CA GLY A 39 6.84 2.39 14.88
C GLY A 39 7.91 2.63 13.81
N GLY A 40 7.47 2.83 12.57
CA GLY A 40 8.28 3.25 11.42
C GLY A 40 8.85 2.09 10.60
N TYR A 41 9.57 2.47 9.52
CA TYR A 41 10.21 1.53 8.60
C TYR A 41 11.69 1.36 8.91
N THR A 42 12.28 0.23 8.47
CA THR A 42 13.72 -0.03 8.62
C THR A 42 14.57 0.80 7.66
N GLY A 43 13.98 1.36 6.63
CA GLY A 43 14.66 2.01 5.50
C GLY A 43 14.93 1.07 4.33
N ARG A 44 14.58 -0.20 4.45
CA ARG A 44 14.70 -1.20 3.38
C ARG A 44 13.34 -1.40 2.69
N GLY A 45 13.39 -1.47 1.37
CA GLY A 45 12.22 -1.73 0.57
C GLY A 45 12.57 -2.09 -0.86
N VAL A 46 11.56 -2.45 -1.61
CA VAL A 46 11.64 -2.66 -3.06
C VAL A 46 10.59 -1.81 -3.76
N LEU A 47 10.92 -1.33 -4.93
CA LEU A 47 10.03 -0.61 -5.84
C LEU A 47 9.97 -1.37 -7.15
N ILE A 48 8.79 -1.85 -7.52
CA ILE A 48 8.55 -2.73 -8.65
C ILE A 48 7.61 -2.01 -9.62
N ALA A 49 8.01 -1.80 -10.85
CA ALA A 49 7.06 -1.31 -11.87
C ALA A 49 5.95 -2.34 -12.07
N ILE A 50 4.70 -1.93 -11.96
CA ILE A 50 3.55 -2.87 -12.05
C ILE A 50 3.55 -3.59 -13.40
N GLU A 51 3.96 -2.91 -14.46
CA GLU A 51 4.07 -3.52 -15.80
C GLU A 51 5.12 -4.65 -15.88
N ASP A 52 6.07 -4.72 -14.95
CA ASP A 52 7.11 -5.75 -14.91
C ASP A 52 6.71 -6.98 -14.08
N ILE A 53 5.60 -6.90 -13.39
CA ILE A 53 5.08 -8.02 -12.60
C ILE A 53 4.39 -9.02 -13.54
N LYS A 54 4.74 -10.29 -13.40
CA LYS A 54 4.10 -11.41 -14.09
C LYS A 54 2.89 -11.92 -13.33
N THR A 55 3.07 -12.17 -12.03
CA THR A 55 2.03 -12.73 -11.18
C THR A 55 2.16 -12.19 -9.76
N ILE A 56 1.04 -11.88 -9.15
CA ILE A 56 0.93 -11.64 -7.71
C ILE A 56 0.02 -12.71 -7.12
N THR A 57 0.51 -13.41 -6.13
CA THR A 57 -0.27 -14.41 -5.38
C THR A 57 -0.74 -13.80 -4.08
N GLN A 58 -2.03 -13.93 -3.81
CA GLN A 58 -2.66 -13.47 -2.57
C GLN A 58 -3.09 -14.67 -1.73
N ASP A 59 -3.18 -14.48 -0.43
CA ASP A 59 -3.71 -15.49 0.48
C ASP A 59 -5.20 -15.76 0.16
N GLY A 60 -5.57 -17.05 0.11
CA GLY A 60 -6.92 -17.45 -0.26
C GLY A 60 -7.99 -17.11 0.77
N SER A 61 -7.61 -16.89 2.02
CA SER A 61 -8.50 -16.50 3.12
C SER A 61 -8.53 -14.99 3.37
N ASN A 62 -7.45 -14.30 3.05
CA ASN A 62 -7.35 -12.84 3.20
C ASN A 62 -6.70 -12.21 1.96
N PRO A 63 -7.48 -11.69 1.01
CA PRO A 63 -6.94 -11.11 -0.23
C PRO A 63 -6.12 -9.81 -0.01
N ARG A 64 -6.04 -9.32 1.22
CA ARG A 64 -5.16 -8.17 1.57
C ARG A 64 -3.71 -8.59 1.83
N ILE A 65 -3.45 -9.90 1.89
CA ILE A 65 -2.13 -10.45 2.10
C ILE A 65 -1.58 -10.95 0.76
N ILE A 66 -0.44 -10.40 0.36
CA ILE A 66 0.32 -10.82 -0.81
C ILE A 66 1.36 -11.83 -0.31
N THR A 67 1.32 -13.06 -0.81
CA THR A 67 2.23 -14.12 -0.38
C THR A 67 3.43 -14.27 -1.29
N ALA A 68 3.30 -13.93 -2.58
CA ALA A 68 4.40 -14.00 -3.52
C ALA A 68 4.23 -13.03 -4.69
N ILE A 69 5.36 -12.59 -5.24
CA ILE A 69 5.44 -11.76 -6.45
C ILE A 69 6.46 -12.39 -7.38
N GLU A 70 6.09 -12.58 -8.63
CA GLU A 70 6.96 -13.09 -9.70
C GLU A 70 7.12 -12.00 -10.77
N LEU A 71 8.37 -11.69 -11.13
CA LEU A 71 8.67 -10.75 -12.20
C LEU A 71 8.63 -11.43 -13.58
N LYS A 72 8.40 -10.65 -14.62
CA LYS A 72 8.57 -11.09 -16.00
C LYS A 72 10.05 -11.39 -16.27
N ALA A 73 10.32 -12.36 -17.14
CA ALA A 73 11.68 -12.75 -17.47
C ALA A 73 12.53 -11.55 -17.94
N GLY A 74 13.71 -11.41 -17.32
CA GLY A 74 14.66 -10.33 -17.63
C GLY A 74 14.28 -8.95 -17.11
N ARG A 75 13.20 -8.84 -16.32
CA ARG A 75 12.83 -7.61 -15.60
C ARG A 75 13.48 -7.58 -14.24
N LYS A 76 13.71 -6.38 -13.76
CA LYS A 76 14.39 -6.10 -12.50
C LYS A 76 13.62 -5.07 -11.70
N LEU A 77 13.83 -5.07 -10.39
CA LEU A 77 13.24 -4.11 -9.48
C LEU A 77 14.29 -3.13 -8.95
N SER A 78 13.84 -2.03 -8.39
CA SER A 78 14.69 -1.06 -7.71
C SER A 78 14.69 -1.31 -6.21
N VAL A 79 15.87 -1.43 -5.61
CA VAL A 79 16.02 -1.53 -4.17
C VAL A 79 15.96 -0.14 -3.56
N ILE A 80 15.19 -0.01 -2.48
CA ILE A 80 15.21 1.15 -1.61
C ILE A 80 16.09 0.79 -0.42
N ASP A 81 17.23 1.45 -0.30
CA ASP A 81 18.12 1.34 0.85
C ASP A 81 18.43 2.74 1.37
N ASN A 82 17.51 3.23 2.19
CA ASN A 82 17.59 4.56 2.78
C ASN A 82 18.12 4.45 4.22
N VAL A 83 19.36 4.05 4.37
CA VAL A 83 20.02 3.87 5.67
C VAL A 83 20.27 5.19 6.42
N PHE A 84 20.00 6.32 5.79
CA PHE A 84 20.26 7.64 6.38
C PHE A 84 19.08 8.09 7.27
N SER A 85 19.36 8.13 8.55
CA SER A 85 18.52 8.61 9.66
C SER A 85 18.03 10.07 9.48
N PRO A 86 16.86 10.46 10.06
CA PRO A 86 16.12 9.75 11.10
C PRO A 86 14.77 9.14 10.67
N SER A 87 14.42 9.10 9.43
CA SER A 87 13.28 8.37 8.90
C SER A 87 13.10 8.63 7.41
N PRO A 88 13.84 7.92 6.58
CA PRO A 88 13.87 8.21 5.14
C PRO A 88 12.62 7.71 4.39
N LEU A 89 11.90 6.78 4.96
CA LEU A 89 10.61 6.31 4.45
C LEU A 89 9.51 6.74 5.40
N THR A 90 8.69 7.68 4.98
CA THR A 90 7.45 8.04 5.67
C THR A 90 6.28 7.67 4.78
N GLY A 91 5.41 6.82 5.28
CA GLY A 91 4.11 6.55 4.68
C GLY A 91 3.05 7.37 5.37
N SER A 92 2.12 7.92 4.63
CA SER A 92 0.92 8.53 5.19
C SER A 92 -0.30 8.01 4.46
N THR A 93 -1.37 7.79 5.22
CA THR A 93 -2.67 7.40 4.65
C THR A 93 -3.69 8.43 5.04
N THR A 94 -4.37 9.00 4.05
CA THR A 94 -5.47 9.93 4.26
C THR A 94 -6.71 9.41 3.57
N GLN A 95 -7.88 9.64 4.20
CA GLN A 95 -9.14 9.36 3.56
C GLN A 95 -9.37 10.36 2.41
N SER A 96 -9.75 9.86 1.25
CA SER A 96 -10.19 10.66 0.12
C SER A 96 -11.61 10.27 -0.24
N ASN A 97 -12.51 11.23 -0.32
CA ASN A 97 -13.83 11.02 -0.89
C ASN A 97 -13.73 11.28 -2.39
N THR A 98 -14.17 10.33 -3.19
CA THR A 98 -14.32 10.52 -4.62
C THR A 98 -15.72 11.06 -4.91
N ASP A 99 -15.91 11.73 -6.07
CA ASP A 99 -17.21 12.30 -6.48
C ASP A 99 -18.31 11.24 -6.62
N ASP A 100 -17.92 9.97 -6.74
CA ASP A 100 -18.82 8.82 -6.77
C ASP A 100 -19.29 8.36 -5.36
N GLY A 101 -18.85 9.04 -4.31
CA GLY A 101 -19.20 8.72 -2.91
C GLY A 101 -18.46 7.51 -2.35
N MET A 102 -17.53 6.92 -3.08
CA MET A 102 -16.69 5.82 -2.58
C MET A 102 -15.54 6.36 -1.74
N MET A 103 -15.35 5.74 -0.58
CA MET A 103 -14.20 6.05 0.27
C MET A 103 -12.95 5.37 -0.28
N LYS A 104 -11.90 6.15 -0.51
CA LYS A 104 -10.56 5.67 -0.87
C LYS A 104 -9.54 6.17 0.12
N PHE A 105 -8.47 5.41 0.27
CA PHE A 105 -7.33 5.78 1.09
C PHE A 105 -6.22 6.28 0.17
N ARG A 106 -5.92 7.58 0.26
CA ARG A 106 -4.75 8.11 -0.41
C ARG A 106 -3.53 7.76 0.42
N LYS A 107 -2.63 6.98 -0.17
CA LYS A 107 -1.35 6.64 0.41
C LYS A 107 -0.25 7.44 -0.26
N SER A 108 0.73 7.86 0.52
CA SER A 108 1.91 8.54 0.01
C SER A 108 3.16 8.03 0.72
N MET A 109 4.25 7.97 0.00
CA MET A 109 5.57 7.73 0.56
C MET A 109 6.56 8.76 0.03
N VAL A 110 7.56 9.06 0.84
CA VAL A 110 8.64 9.98 0.49
C VAL A 110 9.95 9.19 0.42
N LEU A 111 10.62 9.28 -0.71
CA LEU A 111 11.93 8.67 -0.94
C LEU A 111 13.01 9.75 -0.92
N GLN A 112 14.11 9.48 -0.24
CA GLN A 112 15.34 10.25 -0.38
C GLN A 112 16.19 9.63 -1.50
N VAL A 113 16.31 10.35 -2.59
CA VAL A 113 17.09 9.89 -3.75
C VAL A 113 18.38 10.69 -3.82
N PRO A 114 19.56 10.04 -3.66
CA PRO A 114 20.85 10.71 -3.78
C PRO A 114 21.18 10.96 -5.25
N VAL A 115 20.49 11.92 -5.88
CA VAL A 115 20.70 12.25 -7.28
C VAL A 115 22.01 13.01 -7.45
N ARG A 116 22.97 12.36 -8.09
CA ARG A 116 24.25 12.96 -8.48
C ARG A 116 24.38 12.98 -10.00
N GLY A 117 23.98 14.09 -10.63
CA GLY A 117 24.13 14.28 -12.06
C GLY A 117 22.95 13.78 -12.91
N ALA A 118 23.12 13.86 -14.22
CA ALA A 118 22.08 13.61 -15.20
C ALA A 118 21.65 12.13 -15.28
N ASP A 119 22.60 11.21 -15.10
CA ASP A 119 22.30 9.76 -15.21
C ASP A 119 21.38 9.30 -14.08
N ALA A 120 21.66 9.70 -12.83
CA ALA A 120 20.77 9.36 -11.71
C ALA A 120 19.39 10.00 -11.85
N SER A 121 19.27 11.20 -12.42
CA SER A 121 17.99 11.81 -12.72
C SER A 121 17.22 11.00 -13.75
N LYS A 122 17.87 10.59 -14.83
CA LYS A 122 17.30 9.80 -15.91
C LYS A 122 16.88 8.40 -15.44
N ASP A 123 17.69 7.77 -14.60
CA ASP A 123 17.48 6.36 -14.24
C ASP A 123 16.54 6.18 -13.04
N ILE A 124 16.29 7.21 -12.23
CA ILE A 124 15.48 7.12 -11.02
C ILE A 124 14.31 8.10 -11.05
N VAL A 125 14.59 9.40 -11.26
CA VAL A 125 13.56 10.43 -11.10
C VAL A 125 12.58 10.42 -12.28
N GLU A 126 13.09 10.47 -13.51
CA GLU A 126 12.23 10.55 -14.69
C GLU A 126 11.31 9.32 -14.84
N PRO A 127 11.75 8.06 -14.65
CA PRO A 127 10.88 6.90 -14.73
C PRO A 127 9.76 6.93 -13.69
N SER A 128 10.00 7.52 -12.49
CA SER A 128 8.99 7.60 -11.44
C SER A 128 7.75 8.42 -11.85
N PHE A 129 7.87 9.31 -12.84
CA PHE A 129 6.77 10.07 -13.44
C PHE A 129 6.18 9.40 -14.67
N GLN A 130 6.97 8.56 -15.35
CA GLN A 130 6.63 8.05 -16.69
C GLN A 130 6.04 6.65 -16.67
N ALA A 131 6.11 5.93 -15.54
CA ALA A 131 5.56 4.58 -15.45
C ALA A 131 4.04 4.60 -15.66
N PRO A 132 3.51 3.96 -16.73
CA PRO A 132 2.09 4.07 -17.11
C PRO A 132 1.14 3.51 -16.06
N LEU A 133 1.55 2.45 -15.39
CA LEU A 133 0.77 1.78 -14.35
C LEU A 133 1.29 2.11 -12.93
N GLY A 134 2.36 2.90 -12.83
CA GLY A 134 2.99 3.20 -11.54
C GLY A 134 3.78 2.03 -10.96
N TYR A 135 4.05 2.11 -9.68
CA TYR A 135 4.91 1.19 -8.94
C TYR A 135 4.18 0.55 -7.76
N LEU A 136 4.54 -0.69 -7.47
CA LEU A 136 4.26 -1.35 -6.20
C LEU A 136 5.50 -1.22 -5.31
N ALA A 137 5.34 -0.69 -4.10
CA ALA A 137 6.38 -0.66 -3.09
C ALA A 137 6.12 -1.70 -2.02
N ILE A 138 7.16 -2.44 -1.61
CA ILE A 138 7.13 -3.29 -0.41
C ILE A 138 8.15 -2.73 0.56
N LEU A 139 7.70 -2.38 1.75
CA LEU A 139 8.50 -1.70 2.76
C LEU A 139 8.57 -2.54 4.04
N GLU A 140 9.78 -2.80 4.52
CA GLU A 140 10.00 -3.49 5.79
C GLU A 140 9.73 -2.52 6.96
N LYS A 141 8.81 -2.89 7.85
CA LYS A 141 8.55 -2.17 9.10
C LYS A 141 9.53 -2.58 10.19
N LYS A 142 9.74 -1.70 11.17
CA LYS A 142 10.52 -2.04 12.38
C LYS A 142 9.79 -3.03 13.27
N ASP A 143 8.48 -3.05 13.19
CA ASP A 143 7.65 -4.08 13.83
C ASP A 143 7.74 -5.37 13.03
N ARG A 144 8.24 -6.41 13.69
CA ARG A 144 8.45 -7.74 13.09
C ARG A 144 7.38 -8.75 13.52
N SER A 145 6.28 -8.25 14.08
CA SER A 145 5.20 -9.11 14.55
C SER A 145 4.12 -9.30 13.50
N GLY A 146 3.81 -10.57 13.19
CA GLY A 146 2.68 -10.94 12.35
C GLY A 146 2.73 -10.40 10.91
N ASP A 147 1.56 -10.33 10.30
CA ASP A 147 1.34 -9.94 8.92
C ASP A 147 1.59 -8.44 8.63
N GLY A 148 1.73 -7.62 9.67
CA GLY A 148 2.06 -6.20 9.56
C GLY A 148 3.54 -5.88 9.34
N SER A 149 4.44 -6.88 9.29
CA SER A 149 5.89 -6.69 9.22
C SER A 149 6.39 -6.09 7.90
N PHE A 150 5.70 -6.35 6.81
CA PHE A 150 5.99 -5.77 5.49
C PHE A 150 4.71 -5.16 4.90
N GLU A 151 4.75 -3.87 4.61
CA GLU A 151 3.64 -3.15 3.99
C GLU A 151 3.81 -3.08 2.48
N ALA A 152 2.73 -3.35 1.75
CA ALA A 152 2.64 -3.16 0.31
C ALA A 152 1.82 -1.91 -0.01
N ILE A 153 2.37 -0.99 -0.80
CA ILE A 153 1.73 0.27 -1.18
C ILE A 153 1.72 0.38 -2.71
N GLY A 154 0.59 0.76 -3.27
CA GLY A 154 0.44 0.89 -4.72
C GLY A 154 -0.04 -0.37 -5.41
N PHE A 155 -0.63 -1.31 -4.66
CA PHE A 155 -1.09 -2.57 -5.21
C PHE A 155 -2.25 -2.41 -6.21
N GLU A 156 -3.23 -1.54 -5.92
CA GLU A 156 -4.41 -1.39 -6.79
C GLU A 156 -4.18 -0.44 -7.96
N GLN A 157 -3.59 0.72 -7.71
CA GLN A 157 -3.49 1.79 -8.71
C GLN A 157 -2.06 2.20 -9.06
N GLY A 158 -1.08 1.63 -8.37
CA GLY A 158 0.32 2.01 -8.53
C GLY A 158 0.66 3.36 -7.92
N LEU A 159 1.86 3.41 -7.35
CA LEU A 159 2.47 4.65 -6.89
C LEU A 159 3.00 5.44 -8.07
N THR A 160 2.66 6.71 -8.14
CA THR A 160 3.21 7.65 -9.13
C THR A 160 3.79 8.87 -8.43
N ALA A 161 4.85 9.41 -9.00
CA ALA A 161 5.45 10.63 -8.48
C ALA A 161 4.55 11.85 -8.75
N ASN A 162 4.45 12.73 -7.76
CA ASN A 162 3.71 13.98 -7.88
C ASN A 162 4.67 15.10 -8.29
N ALA A 163 4.27 15.91 -9.27
CA ALA A 163 5.06 17.03 -9.75
C ALA A 163 5.39 18.06 -8.63
N ASP A 164 4.45 18.26 -7.72
CA ASP A 164 4.60 19.17 -6.57
C ASP A 164 5.36 18.52 -5.40
N GLY A 165 5.69 17.25 -5.50
CA GLY A 165 6.33 16.47 -4.43
C GLY A 165 7.84 16.30 -4.60
N ILE A 166 8.49 17.08 -5.46
CA ILE A 166 9.95 17.06 -5.61
C ILE A 166 10.57 18.25 -4.91
N THR A 167 11.43 17.96 -3.94
CA THR A 167 12.30 18.94 -3.33
C THR A 167 13.74 18.58 -3.64
N ARG A 168 14.45 19.50 -4.29
CA ARG A 168 15.81 19.27 -4.79
C ARG A 168 16.85 19.88 -3.89
N ASN A 169 17.90 19.12 -3.59
CA ASN A 169 19.17 19.61 -3.07
C ASN A 169 19.06 20.61 -1.89
N GLU A 170 18.13 20.38 -0.98
CA GLU A 170 18.03 21.16 0.24
C GLU A 170 19.08 20.74 1.26
N TYR A 171 19.67 21.71 1.94
CA TYR A 171 20.68 21.49 2.98
C TYR A 171 20.13 20.60 4.11
N GLU A 172 18.88 20.81 4.50
CA GLU A 172 18.19 20.04 5.55
C GLU A 172 18.02 18.56 5.19
N ASN A 173 17.97 18.23 3.90
CA ASN A 173 17.82 16.87 3.37
C ASN A 173 19.17 16.24 2.99
N GLY A 174 20.29 16.80 3.47
CA GLY A 174 21.64 16.30 3.16
C GLY A 174 22.00 16.35 1.68
N GLY A 175 21.39 17.27 0.91
CA GLY A 175 21.60 17.41 -0.53
C GLY A 175 20.91 16.35 -1.39
N CYS A 176 20.06 15.51 -0.80
CA CYS A 176 19.25 14.53 -1.55
C CYS A 176 18.04 15.20 -2.22
N THR A 177 17.53 14.56 -3.26
CA THR A 177 16.22 14.88 -3.82
C THR A 177 15.17 14.09 -3.07
N MET A 178 14.17 14.79 -2.52
CA MET A 178 12.99 14.17 -1.93
C MET A 178 11.97 13.92 -3.02
N LEU A 179 11.53 12.70 -3.18
CA LEU A 179 10.54 12.29 -4.16
C LEU A 179 9.30 11.77 -3.46
N THR A 180 8.19 12.50 -3.56
CA THR A 180 6.91 12.05 -3.02
C THR A 180 6.13 11.29 -4.10
N MET A 181 5.80 10.05 -3.79
CA MET A 181 4.94 9.20 -4.63
C MET A 181 3.62 8.95 -3.92
N SER A 182 2.52 8.89 -4.65
CA SER A 182 1.20 8.62 -4.07
C SER A 182 0.33 7.75 -4.97
N CYS A 183 -0.63 7.08 -4.34
CA CYS A 183 -1.69 6.30 -4.99
C CYS A 183 -2.99 6.41 -4.21
N ASN A 184 -4.08 5.93 -4.80
CA ASN A 184 -5.35 5.74 -4.10
C ASN A 184 -5.67 4.25 -4.06
N GLU A 185 -6.09 3.76 -2.90
CA GLU A 185 -6.47 2.37 -2.68
C GLU A 185 -7.82 2.27 -1.99
N THR A 186 -8.56 1.21 -2.24
CA THR A 186 -9.85 0.96 -1.59
C THR A 186 -9.69 0.33 -0.21
N VAL A 187 -8.50 -0.21 0.07
CA VAL A 187 -8.12 -0.88 1.31
C VAL A 187 -7.10 -0.05 2.06
N PHE A 188 -7.25 0.02 3.40
CA PHE A 188 -6.34 0.78 4.26
C PHE A 188 -4.91 0.26 4.22
N GLU A 189 -4.70 -1.06 4.23
CA GLU A 189 -3.37 -1.67 4.23
C GLU A 189 -3.38 -3.00 3.47
N TYR A 190 -2.40 -3.18 2.61
CA TYR A 190 -1.98 -4.46 2.06
C TYR A 190 -0.67 -4.86 2.71
N SER A 191 -0.52 -6.15 3.00
CA SER A 191 0.70 -6.71 3.60
C SER A 191 1.36 -7.66 2.61
N PHE A 192 2.68 -7.67 2.58
CA PHE A 192 3.45 -8.76 1.98
C PHE A 192 3.86 -9.70 3.10
N PHE A 193 3.26 -10.89 3.15
CA PHE A 193 3.44 -11.81 4.25
C PHE A 193 3.18 -13.26 3.81
N ASP A 194 4.08 -14.14 4.21
CA ASP A 194 3.90 -15.58 4.15
C ASP A 194 3.97 -16.09 5.59
N THR A 195 3.60 -17.20 5.92
CA THR A 195 3.50 -17.94 7.18
C THR A 195 4.00 -17.23 8.47
N ASP A 196 5.22 -16.67 8.43
CA ASP A 196 5.87 -15.95 9.55
C ASP A 196 6.86 -14.88 9.04
N TYR A 197 7.45 -14.11 9.98
CA TYR A 197 8.39 -13.03 9.64
C TYR A 197 9.65 -13.56 8.92
N ASP A 198 10.24 -14.67 9.39
CA ASP A 198 11.52 -15.17 8.84
C ASP A 198 11.33 -15.74 7.43
N THR A 199 10.22 -16.42 7.19
CA THR A 199 9.83 -16.92 5.86
C THR A 199 9.55 -15.75 4.92
N THR A 200 8.78 -14.76 5.37
CA THR A 200 8.50 -13.54 4.61
C THR A 200 9.77 -12.76 4.30
N LYS A 201 10.66 -12.63 5.28
CA LYS A 201 11.95 -11.97 5.10
C LYS A 201 12.81 -12.68 4.07
N THR A 202 12.80 -14.01 4.05
CA THR A 202 13.52 -14.81 3.05
C THR A 202 12.95 -14.55 1.65
N ALA A 203 11.64 -14.51 1.50
CA ALA A 203 11.00 -14.17 0.23
C ALA A 203 11.29 -12.73 -0.20
N PHE A 204 11.29 -11.78 0.74
CA PHE A 204 11.67 -10.39 0.49
C PHE A 204 13.14 -10.25 0.09
N ASP A 205 14.06 -10.94 0.77
CA ASP A 205 15.49 -10.94 0.43
C ASP A 205 15.74 -11.59 -0.95
N ALA A 206 14.92 -12.57 -1.35
CA ALA A 206 14.95 -13.12 -2.71
C ALA A 206 14.54 -12.10 -3.77
N LEU A 207 13.51 -11.28 -3.49
CA LEU A 207 13.16 -10.14 -4.36
C LEU A 207 14.32 -9.14 -4.46
N LEU A 208 14.99 -8.81 -3.36
CA LEU A 208 16.18 -7.94 -3.39
C LEU A 208 17.28 -8.46 -4.31
N ALA A 209 17.43 -9.77 -4.44
CA ALA A 209 18.42 -10.38 -5.33
C ALA A 209 18.09 -10.20 -6.83
N GLU A 210 16.84 -9.87 -7.19
CA GLU A 210 16.41 -9.56 -8.56
C GLU A 210 16.61 -8.08 -8.96
N SER A 211 17.38 -7.33 -8.18
CA SER A 211 17.63 -5.89 -8.39
C SER A 211 18.58 -5.61 -9.57
N TYR A 212 18.63 -4.34 -9.97
CA TYR A 212 19.55 -3.82 -10.98
C TYR A 212 21.01 -3.94 -10.55
#